data_5f5204d35ede5dd0363ed1db352e442a
#
_entry.id   5f5204d35ede5dd0363ed1db352e442a
#
_cell.length_a   1.000
_cell.length_b   1.000
_cell.length_c   1.000
_cell.angle_alpha   90.00
_cell.angle_beta   90.00
_cell.angle_gamma   90.00
#
_symmetry.space_group_name_H-M   'P 1'
#
loop_
_entity.id
_entity.type
_entity.pdbx_description
1 polymer ?
#
loop_
_entity_poly.entity_id
_entity_poly.type
_entity_poly.pdbx_seq_one_letter_code
_entity_poly.pdbx_strand_id
1 'polypeptide(L)'
;MKPEEKARVIIDRMFEEAGWKVVDRDKYAPNMTAVAIKEGLMVGNREADYLLFLNGKAVGVLEAKRIETDINSDIVQEQARLYTRSCPKWCQAWFPNIPLPLAYVANSRDLMFYDTRKSNSEFEYCKKIHTPKEVKKLLSLEDDYVGLPTLSPKGLRACQYEAITQLEQSFRNGENRALMVLATGAGKTYTACLAAYRMLAFTPMKRILFLVDRNNLGKQAETEFGTFRLTENGDPFNTIFTVNRLKSSSVLTDSNVVISTIQRLFSLLKGDEITDNDEDDEEIEDKEIMLPENPNLLSDFFDMIIIDECHRSIYGNWQKVLNYFSKAKLIGLTATPVPETKAFFNNNIIVNYTLEKSIVDGVNVDCRVYRIKTQATENGGAILEGDKVKRETCYTGQVQTINNQETKNY
;
A
#
# COMPACT_ATOMS: atom_id res chain seq x y z
N MET A 1 16.68 -2.91 -44.62
CA MET A 1 15.61 -2.93 -43.65
C MET A 1 14.51 -3.82 -44.18
N LYS A 2 14.16 -4.87 -43.45
CA LYS A 2 13.10 -5.80 -43.87
C LYS A 2 11.74 -5.07 -43.86
N PRO A 3 10.72 -5.51 -44.65
CA PRO A 3 9.41 -4.85 -44.68
C PRO A 3 8.74 -4.73 -43.31
N GLU A 4 8.90 -5.72 -42.44
CA GLU A 4 8.39 -5.71 -41.05
C GLU A 4 9.06 -4.64 -40.19
N GLU A 5 10.38 -4.45 -40.30
CA GLU A 5 11.12 -3.41 -39.59
C GLU A 5 10.66 -2.01 -39.97
N LYS A 6 10.29 -1.81 -41.25
CA LYS A 6 9.75 -0.51 -41.72
C LYS A 6 8.38 -0.24 -41.11
N ALA A 7 7.50 -1.26 -41.04
CA ALA A 7 6.20 -1.12 -40.39
C ALA A 7 6.32 -0.78 -38.90
N ARG A 8 7.24 -1.46 -38.18
CA ARG A 8 7.48 -1.19 -36.76
C ARG A 8 7.97 0.22 -36.48
N VAL A 9 8.85 0.79 -37.31
CA VAL A 9 9.31 2.20 -37.17
C VAL A 9 8.14 3.18 -37.26
N ILE A 10 7.19 2.93 -38.14
CA ILE A 10 6.00 3.78 -38.29
C ILE A 10 5.08 3.61 -37.09
N ILE A 11 4.88 2.39 -36.63
CA ILE A 11 4.05 2.10 -35.44
C ILE A 11 4.68 2.67 -34.17
N ASP A 12 6.00 2.59 -34.00
CA ASP A 12 6.72 3.27 -32.90
C ASP A 12 6.39 4.76 -32.87
N ARG A 13 6.45 5.43 -34.03
CA ARG A 13 6.07 6.85 -34.14
C ARG A 13 4.60 7.10 -33.81
N MET A 14 3.68 6.24 -34.25
CA MET A 14 2.26 6.35 -33.90
C MET A 14 2.03 6.28 -32.38
N PHE A 15 2.76 5.44 -31.66
CA PHE A 15 2.72 5.38 -30.21
C PHE A 15 3.29 6.65 -29.57
N GLU A 16 4.45 7.13 -30.02
CA GLU A 16 5.09 8.34 -29.50
C GLU A 16 4.22 9.58 -29.72
N GLU A 17 3.63 9.73 -30.92
CA GLU A 17 2.69 10.81 -31.23
C GLU A 17 1.42 10.74 -30.36
N ALA A 18 0.99 9.54 -29.97
CA ALA A 18 -0.13 9.34 -29.04
C ALA A 18 0.28 9.55 -27.58
N GLY A 19 1.55 9.79 -27.28
CA GLY A 19 2.05 10.02 -25.91
C GLY A 19 2.42 8.77 -25.13
N TRP A 20 2.64 7.65 -25.80
CA TRP A 20 3.19 6.43 -25.20
C TRP A 20 4.72 6.43 -25.32
N LYS A 21 5.39 5.93 -24.30
CA LYS A 21 6.83 5.67 -24.36
C LYS A 21 7.06 4.27 -24.93
N VAL A 22 7.71 4.18 -26.09
CA VAL A 22 8.09 2.89 -26.67
C VAL A 22 9.43 2.46 -26.09
N VAL A 23 9.51 1.23 -25.58
CA VAL A 23 10.71 0.68 -24.96
C VAL A 23 10.93 -0.78 -25.37
N ASP A 24 12.20 -1.18 -25.40
CA ASP A 24 12.56 -2.59 -25.50
C ASP A 24 12.25 -3.31 -24.18
N ARG A 25 11.98 -4.60 -24.22
CA ARG A 25 11.55 -5.38 -23.06
C ARG A 25 12.51 -5.29 -21.86
N ASP A 26 13.81 -5.26 -22.12
CA ASP A 26 14.86 -5.16 -21.10
C ASP A 26 14.96 -3.79 -20.43
N LYS A 27 14.36 -2.79 -21.02
CA LYS A 27 14.33 -1.40 -20.50
C LYS A 27 13.03 -1.04 -19.77
N TYR A 28 12.09 -1.97 -19.70
CA TYR A 28 10.84 -1.73 -18.98
C TYR A 28 11.07 -1.67 -17.48
N ALA A 29 10.44 -0.68 -16.83
CA ALA A 29 10.36 -0.57 -15.38
C ALA A 29 8.91 -0.33 -14.94
N PRO A 30 8.42 -1.03 -13.88
CA PRO A 30 7.03 -0.94 -13.42
C PRO A 30 6.56 0.46 -12.99
N ASN A 31 7.49 1.36 -12.70
CA ASN A 31 7.21 2.76 -12.34
C ASN A 31 6.90 3.67 -13.54
N MET A 32 7.01 3.17 -14.76
CA MET A 32 6.65 3.93 -15.97
C MET A 32 5.12 4.08 -16.08
N THR A 33 4.65 5.28 -16.49
CA THR A 33 3.21 5.62 -16.46
C THR A 33 2.43 5.15 -17.68
N ALA A 34 3.01 5.26 -18.88
CA ALA A 34 2.36 4.88 -20.13
C ALA A 34 3.40 4.32 -21.10
N VAL A 35 3.40 3.02 -21.31
CA VAL A 35 4.48 2.32 -22.01
C VAL A 35 3.93 1.30 -23.00
N ALA A 36 4.51 1.27 -24.21
CA ALA A 36 4.39 0.20 -25.17
C ALA A 36 5.70 -0.60 -25.19
N ILE A 37 5.71 -1.81 -24.67
CA ILE A 37 6.88 -2.69 -24.65
C ILE A 37 6.93 -3.47 -25.95
N LYS A 38 8.04 -3.40 -26.66
CA LYS A 38 8.29 -4.21 -27.88
C LYS A 38 8.55 -5.67 -27.52
N GLU A 39 8.04 -6.58 -28.36
CA GLU A 39 8.23 -8.03 -28.23
C GLU A 39 7.82 -8.52 -26.84
N GLY A 40 6.62 -8.09 -26.39
CA GLY A 40 6.07 -8.41 -25.10
C GLY A 40 5.83 -9.91 -24.93
N LEU A 41 6.53 -10.54 -23.96
CA LEU A 41 6.42 -11.97 -23.70
C LEU A 41 5.02 -12.32 -23.15
N MET A 42 4.31 -13.19 -23.85
CA MET A 42 2.96 -13.65 -23.54
C MET A 42 2.95 -15.06 -22.98
N VAL A 43 1.78 -15.54 -22.56
CA VAL A 43 1.59 -16.92 -22.09
C VAL A 43 1.89 -17.93 -23.20
N GLY A 44 2.59 -19.03 -22.87
CA GLY A 44 2.93 -20.10 -23.82
C GLY A 44 4.11 -19.76 -24.73
N ASN A 45 5.07 -18.96 -24.27
CA ASN A 45 6.26 -18.54 -25.02
C ASN A 45 5.93 -17.84 -26.35
N ARG A 46 4.79 -17.14 -26.40
CA ARG A 46 4.42 -16.28 -27.53
C ARG A 46 4.92 -14.87 -27.26
N GLU A 47 5.02 -14.06 -28.29
CA GLU A 47 5.41 -12.66 -28.20
C GLU A 47 4.38 -11.83 -28.95
N ALA A 48 3.83 -10.80 -28.27
CA ALA A 48 3.04 -9.76 -28.93
C ALA A 48 4.02 -8.68 -29.43
N ASP A 49 3.77 -8.11 -30.59
CA ASP A 49 4.66 -7.06 -31.11
C ASP A 49 4.77 -5.87 -30.15
N TYR A 50 3.63 -5.50 -29.51
CA TYR A 50 3.64 -4.54 -28.41
C TYR A 50 2.68 -4.97 -27.30
N LEU A 51 3.13 -4.82 -26.05
CA LEU A 51 2.31 -4.99 -24.84
C LEU A 51 2.20 -3.63 -24.13
N LEU A 52 0.97 -3.20 -23.85
CA LEU A 52 0.67 -1.84 -23.38
C LEU A 52 0.45 -1.81 -21.88
N PHE A 53 1.08 -0.84 -21.22
CA PHE A 53 0.99 -0.65 -19.77
C PHE A 53 0.54 0.77 -19.43
N LEU A 54 -0.36 0.87 -18.46
CA LEU A 54 -0.68 2.11 -17.76
C LEU A 54 -0.38 1.93 -16.26
N ASN A 55 0.39 2.84 -15.68
CA ASN A 55 0.77 2.81 -14.28
C ASN A 55 1.28 1.43 -13.80
N GLY A 56 2.09 0.76 -14.62
CA GLY A 56 2.66 -0.55 -14.32
C GLY A 56 1.73 -1.74 -14.48
N LYS A 57 0.49 -1.54 -14.96
CA LYS A 57 -0.47 -2.64 -15.21
C LYS A 57 -0.80 -2.77 -16.69
N ALA A 58 -0.86 -4.01 -17.16
CA ALA A 58 -1.13 -4.32 -18.55
C ALA A 58 -2.59 -4.00 -18.92
N VAL A 59 -2.79 -3.34 -20.06
CA VAL A 59 -4.11 -2.88 -20.56
C VAL A 59 -4.42 -3.36 -21.95
N GLY A 60 -3.45 -3.81 -22.74
CA GLY A 60 -3.71 -4.22 -24.10
C GLY A 60 -2.50 -4.67 -24.88
N VAL A 61 -2.72 -5.05 -26.11
CA VAL A 61 -1.69 -5.47 -27.06
C VAL A 61 -1.87 -4.77 -28.40
N LEU A 62 -0.76 -4.67 -29.17
CA LEU A 62 -0.83 -4.35 -30.60
C LEU A 62 -0.03 -5.39 -31.39
N GLU A 63 -0.67 -5.89 -32.43
CA GLU A 63 -0.07 -6.79 -33.43
C GLU A 63 0.28 -6.00 -34.67
N ALA A 64 1.55 -6.00 -35.05
CA ALA A 64 2.07 -5.28 -36.20
C ALA A 64 2.16 -6.19 -37.43
N LYS A 65 1.72 -5.70 -38.56
CA LYS A 65 1.73 -6.43 -39.84
C LYS A 65 2.45 -5.65 -40.92
N ARG A 66 2.88 -6.36 -41.95
CA ARG A 66 3.44 -5.73 -43.17
C ARG A 66 2.37 -4.94 -43.90
N ILE A 67 2.77 -3.96 -44.69
CA ILE A 67 1.84 -3.09 -45.43
C ILE A 67 0.94 -3.84 -46.40
N GLU A 68 1.42 -4.96 -46.94
CA GLU A 68 0.70 -5.81 -47.88
C GLU A 68 -0.34 -6.74 -47.18
N THR A 69 -0.27 -6.85 -45.84
CA THR A 69 -1.18 -7.71 -45.09
C THR A 69 -2.51 -7.03 -44.88
N ASP A 70 -3.58 -7.70 -45.24
CA ASP A 70 -4.91 -7.26 -44.91
C ASP A 70 -5.18 -7.46 -43.43
N ILE A 71 -5.20 -6.36 -42.67
CA ILE A 71 -5.44 -6.36 -41.22
C ILE A 71 -6.91 -6.62 -40.85
N ASN A 72 -7.81 -6.61 -41.83
CA ASN A 72 -9.20 -6.94 -41.63
C ASN A 72 -9.49 -8.45 -41.74
N SER A 73 -8.47 -9.26 -42.03
CA SER A 73 -8.63 -10.71 -42.11
C SER A 73 -8.82 -11.34 -40.73
N ASP A 74 -9.74 -12.32 -40.64
CA ASP A 74 -10.05 -13.05 -39.40
C ASP A 74 -8.79 -13.66 -38.72
N ILE A 75 -7.84 -14.15 -39.53
CA ILE A 75 -6.63 -14.77 -39.03
C ILE A 75 -5.78 -13.77 -38.23
N VAL A 76 -5.64 -12.55 -38.75
CA VAL A 76 -4.84 -11.49 -38.11
C VAL A 76 -5.54 -10.99 -36.85
N GLN A 77 -6.85 -10.78 -36.92
CA GLN A 77 -7.64 -10.33 -35.79
C GLN A 77 -7.69 -11.36 -34.66
N GLU A 78 -7.85 -12.66 -35.02
CA GLU A 78 -7.88 -13.73 -34.00
C GLU A 78 -6.53 -13.89 -33.28
N GLN A 79 -5.43 -13.62 -33.94
CA GLN A 79 -4.12 -13.58 -33.29
C GLN A 79 -4.07 -12.51 -32.18
N ALA A 80 -4.52 -11.28 -32.46
CA ALA A 80 -4.59 -10.22 -31.47
C ALA A 80 -5.59 -10.53 -30.35
N ARG A 81 -6.77 -11.11 -30.68
CA ARG A 81 -7.75 -11.57 -29.69
C ARG A 81 -7.17 -12.65 -28.76
N LEU A 82 -6.36 -13.56 -29.28
CA LEU A 82 -5.77 -14.63 -28.50
C LEU A 82 -4.86 -14.10 -27.39
N TYR A 83 -4.10 -13.03 -27.67
CA TYR A 83 -3.24 -12.38 -26.68
C TYR A 83 -4.03 -11.69 -25.57
N THR A 84 -5.26 -11.22 -25.84
CA THR A 84 -6.07 -10.56 -24.81
C THR A 84 -6.65 -11.51 -23.77
N ARG A 85 -6.71 -12.83 -24.04
CA ARG A 85 -7.35 -13.83 -23.18
C ARG A 85 -6.59 -14.12 -21.89
N SER A 86 -5.32 -13.76 -21.81
CA SER A 86 -4.49 -14.01 -20.62
C SER A 86 -3.44 -12.93 -20.39
N CYS A 87 -3.21 -12.58 -19.13
CA CYS A 87 -2.09 -11.75 -18.73
C CYS A 87 -0.89 -12.64 -18.40
N PRO A 88 0.33 -12.31 -18.86
CA PRO A 88 1.54 -13.02 -18.48
C PRO A 88 1.78 -12.98 -16.96
N LYS A 89 2.37 -14.03 -16.39
CA LYS A 89 2.65 -14.11 -14.95
C LYS A 89 3.65 -13.07 -14.44
N TRP A 90 4.48 -12.50 -15.31
CA TRP A 90 5.50 -11.51 -14.95
C TRP A 90 4.94 -10.08 -14.82
N CYS A 91 3.68 -9.85 -15.20
CA CYS A 91 3.03 -8.56 -15.10
C CYS A 91 1.64 -8.68 -14.48
N GLN A 92 1.08 -7.55 -14.07
CA GLN A 92 -0.26 -7.46 -13.50
C GLN A 92 -1.22 -6.85 -14.53
N ALA A 93 -2.45 -7.35 -14.57
CA ALA A 93 -3.55 -6.74 -15.32
C ALA A 93 -4.38 -5.81 -14.42
N TRP A 94 -5.08 -4.84 -15.02
CA TRP A 94 -6.04 -4.01 -14.30
C TRP A 94 -7.28 -4.79 -13.86
N PHE A 95 -7.74 -5.71 -14.71
CA PHE A 95 -8.98 -6.43 -14.51
C PHE A 95 -8.71 -7.92 -14.32
N PRO A 96 -9.15 -8.53 -13.21
CA PRO A 96 -8.87 -9.95 -12.97
C PRO A 96 -9.56 -10.89 -13.95
N ASN A 97 -10.74 -10.50 -14.45
CA ASN A 97 -11.56 -11.34 -15.36
C ASN A 97 -11.42 -10.96 -16.84
N ILE A 98 -10.81 -9.84 -17.14
CA ILE A 98 -10.53 -9.33 -18.48
C ILE A 98 -9.07 -8.92 -18.52
N PRO A 99 -8.15 -9.87 -18.71
CA PRO A 99 -6.72 -9.63 -18.50
C PRO A 99 -6.15 -8.48 -19.34
N LEU A 100 -6.52 -8.42 -20.63
CA LEU A 100 -6.09 -7.35 -21.52
C LEU A 100 -7.31 -6.81 -22.28
N PRO A 101 -7.92 -5.72 -21.81
CA PRO A 101 -9.17 -5.21 -22.36
C PRO A 101 -9.06 -4.65 -23.78
N LEU A 102 -7.87 -4.30 -24.26
CA LEU A 102 -7.69 -3.64 -25.54
C LEU A 102 -6.79 -4.46 -26.48
N ALA A 103 -7.18 -4.54 -27.74
CA ALA A 103 -6.33 -5.04 -28.82
C ALA A 103 -6.29 -4.06 -29.99
N TYR A 104 -5.10 -3.96 -30.59
CA TYR A 104 -4.89 -3.24 -31.83
C TYR A 104 -4.27 -4.17 -32.87
N VAL A 105 -4.62 -3.94 -34.11
CA VAL A 105 -3.91 -4.50 -35.26
C VAL A 105 -3.53 -3.34 -36.17
N ALA A 106 -2.27 -3.26 -36.55
CA ALA A 106 -1.75 -2.17 -37.36
C ALA A 106 -0.81 -2.65 -38.45
N ASN A 107 -0.84 -1.99 -39.58
CA ASN A 107 0.26 -1.96 -40.52
C ASN A 107 0.75 -0.50 -40.69
N SER A 108 1.62 -0.22 -41.66
CA SER A 108 2.12 1.15 -41.85
C SER A 108 1.10 2.13 -42.43
N ARG A 109 -0.13 1.69 -42.76
CA ARG A 109 -1.19 2.51 -43.37
C ARG A 109 -2.48 2.50 -42.58
N ASP A 110 -2.87 1.33 -42.09
CA ASP A 110 -4.18 1.09 -41.47
C ASP A 110 -4.00 0.66 -40.02
N LEU A 111 -4.95 1.06 -39.17
CA LEU A 111 -5.02 0.72 -37.74
C LEU A 111 -6.44 0.30 -37.39
N MET A 112 -6.58 -0.82 -36.70
CA MET A 112 -7.85 -1.28 -36.15
C MET A 112 -7.76 -1.49 -34.65
N PHE A 113 -8.87 -1.34 -33.97
CA PHE A 113 -9.01 -1.38 -32.53
C PHE A 113 -10.17 -2.28 -32.11
N TYR A 114 -10.00 -2.97 -30.99
CA TYR A 114 -10.98 -3.88 -30.41
C TYR A 114 -11.01 -3.73 -28.88
N ASP A 115 -12.22 -3.55 -28.31
CA ASP A 115 -12.47 -3.52 -26.86
C ASP A 115 -13.15 -4.82 -26.44
N THR A 116 -12.40 -5.70 -25.74
CA THR A 116 -12.88 -7.03 -25.32
C THR A 116 -14.01 -6.98 -24.30
N ARG A 117 -14.28 -5.84 -23.67
CA ARG A 117 -15.32 -5.68 -22.66
C ARG A 117 -16.71 -5.48 -23.26
N LYS A 118 -16.77 -5.08 -24.52
CA LYS A 118 -18.04 -4.86 -25.22
C LYS A 118 -18.56 -6.17 -25.77
N SER A 119 -19.78 -6.57 -25.38
CA SER A 119 -20.46 -7.71 -25.97
C SER A 119 -20.67 -7.48 -27.48
N ASN A 120 -20.33 -8.48 -28.29
CA ASN A 120 -20.42 -8.42 -29.76
C ASN A 120 -19.54 -7.34 -30.42
N SER A 121 -18.40 -6.97 -29.80
CA SER A 121 -17.48 -6.05 -30.42
C SER A 121 -16.71 -6.74 -31.56
N GLU A 122 -16.46 -5.99 -32.61
CA GLU A 122 -15.60 -6.36 -33.73
C GLU A 122 -14.45 -5.37 -33.81
N PHE A 123 -13.41 -5.69 -34.59
CA PHE A 123 -12.35 -4.73 -34.85
C PHE A 123 -12.88 -3.58 -35.71
N GLU A 124 -12.70 -2.36 -35.23
CA GLU A 124 -13.09 -1.13 -35.91
C GLU A 124 -11.89 -0.36 -36.39
N TYR A 125 -11.94 0.24 -37.57
CA TYR A 125 -10.88 1.13 -38.03
C TYR A 125 -10.80 2.38 -37.15
N CYS A 126 -9.58 2.75 -36.78
CA CYS A 126 -9.32 3.98 -36.06
C CYS A 126 -8.21 4.81 -36.71
N LYS A 127 -8.29 6.14 -36.55
CA LYS A 127 -7.36 7.07 -37.22
C LYS A 127 -6.00 7.16 -36.53
N LYS A 128 -5.96 6.88 -35.25
CA LYS A 128 -4.76 6.99 -34.39
C LYS A 128 -4.85 6.01 -33.23
N ILE A 129 -3.69 5.68 -32.64
CA ILE A 129 -3.63 4.99 -31.37
C ILE A 129 -4.22 5.91 -30.28
N HIS A 130 -5.06 5.37 -29.40
CA HIS A 130 -5.61 6.14 -28.27
C HIS A 130 -4.50 6.64 -27.37
N THR A 131 -4.56 7.90 -26.98
CA THR A 131 -3.65 8.46 -25.98
C THR A 131 -3.84 7.78 -24.63
N PRO A 132 -2.85 7.77 -23.73
CA PRO A 132 -3.01 7.23 -22.38
C PRO A 132 -4.23 7.80 -21.63
N LYS A 133 -4.55 9.08 -21.84
CA LYS A 133 -5.73 9.73 -21.26
C LYS A 133 -7.03 9.19 -21.86
N GLU A 134 -7.09 9.02 -23.18
CA GLU A 134 -8.26 8.42 -23.85
C GLU A 134 -8.45 6.97 -23.40
N VAL A 135 -7.37 6.19 -23.25
CA VAL A 135 -7.43 4.82 -22.74
C VAL A 135 -7.94 4.78 -21.29
N LYS A 136 -7.43 5.66 -20.41
CA LYS A 136 -7.95 5.76 -19.03
C LYS A 136 -9.44 6.03 -19.03
N LYS A 137 -9.92 6.99 -19.81
CA LYS A 137 -11.33 7.31 -19.92
C LYS A 137 -12.14 6.14 -20.49
N LEU A 138 -11.66 5.53 -21.57
CA LEU A 138 -12.29 4.38 -22.22
C LEU A 138 -12.45 3.20 -21.25
N LEU A 139 -11.43 2.94 -20.44
CA LEU A 139 -11.42 1.86 -19.44
C LEU A 139 -12.08 2.26 -18.11
N SER A 140 -12.62 3.49 -18.00
CA SER A 140 -13.14 4.05 -16.75
C SER A 140 -12.12 4.03 -15.60
N LEU A 141 -10.82 4.15 -15.93
CA LEU A 141 -9.71 4.21 -14.97
C LEU A 141 -9.52 5.62 -14.38
N GLU A 142 -10.44 6.55 -14.60
CA GLU A 142 -10.51 7.84 -13.90
C GLU A 142 -10.92 7.63 -12.43
N ASP A 143 -11.67 6.57 -12.14
CA ASP A 143 -11.85 6.05 -10.79
C ASP A 143 -10.69 5.11 -10.45
N ASP A 144 -9.78 5.57 -9.60
CA ASP A 144 -8.59 4.82 -9.16
C ASP A 144 -8.93 3.47 -8.50
N TYR A 145 -10.19 3.26 -8.12
CA TYR A 145 -10.69 2.08 -7.40
C TYR A 145 -11.54 1.14 -8.26
N VAL A 146 -11.72 1.42 -9.55
CA VAL A 146 -12.53 0.60 -10.46
C VAL A 146 -12.02 -0.85 -10.55
N GLY A 147 -10.71 -1.06 -10.40
CA GLY A 147 -10.07 -2.36 -10.45
C GLY A 147 -10.24 -3.22 -9.18
N LEU A 148 -10.80 -2.68 -8.10
CA LEU A 148 -10.99 -3.42 -6.85
C LEU A 148 -12.06 -4.51 -7.00
N PRO A 149 -11.71 -5.80 -6.88
CA PRO A 149 -12.70 -6.87 -6.90
C PRO A 149 -13.54 -6.87 -5.62
N THR A 150 -14.76 -7.38 -5.69
CA THR A 150 -15.60 -7.57 -4.50
C THR A 150 -14.85 -8.40 -3.46
N LEU A 151 -14.74 -7.88 -2.24
CA LEU A 151 -14.08 -8.59 -1.15
C LEU A 151 -14.92 -9.80 -0.73
N SER A 152 -14.28 -10.97 -0.63
CA SER A 152 -14.92 -12.15 -0.06
C SER A 152 -14.82 -12.11 1.47
N PRO A 153 -15.90 -12.38 2.21
CA PRO A 153 -15.84 -12.48 3.68
C PRO A 153 -15.13 -13.77 4.17
N LYS A 154 -14.86 -14.72 3.26
CA LYS A 154 -14.29 -16.03 3.61
C LYS A 154 -12.89 -15.85 4.23
N GLY A 155 -12.71 -16.39 5.42
CA GLY A 155 -11.43 -16.32 6.15
C GLY A 155 -11.19 -15.01 6.90
N LEU A 156 -12.12 -14.05 6.82
CA LEU A 156 -12.04 -12.77 7.52
C LEU A 156 -12.97 -12.77 8.75
N ARG A 157 -12.54 -12.11 9.81
CA ARG A 157 -13.44 -11.72 10.89
C ARG A 157 -14.39 -10.63 10.40
N ALA A 158 -15.60 -10.57 10.96
CA ALA A 158 -16.60 -9.57 10.56
C ALA A 158 -16.06 -8.14 10.63
N CYS A 159 -15.32 -7.79 11.67
CA CYS A 159 -14.71 -6.46 11.82
C CYS A 159 -13.63 -6.16 10.78
N GLN A 160 -12.89 -7.17 10.32
CA GLN A 160 -11.88 -7.01 9.25
C GLN A 160 -12.54 -6.79 7.89
N TYR A 161 -13.57 -7.58 7.59
CA TYR A 161 -14.37 -7.43 6.37
C TYR A 161 -15.03 -6.04 6.32
N GLU A 162 -15.65 -5.61 7.42
CA GLU A 162 -16.24 -4.27 7.54
C GLU A 162 -15.18 -3.19 7.34
N ALA A 163 -14.03 -3.28 8.02
CA ALA A 163 -12.95 -2.31 7.93
C ALA A 163 -12.46 -2.10 6.49
N ILE A 164 -12.22 -3.18 5.74
CA ILE A 164 -11.75 -3.08 4.36
C ILE A 164 -12.84 -2.55 3.43
N THR A 165 -14.06 -3.05 3.55
CA THR A 165 -15.19 -2.60 2.71
C THR A 165 -15.46 -1.11 2.90
N GLN A 166 -15.48 -0.64 4.14
CA GLN A 166 -15.70 0.77 4.48
C GLN A 166 -14.51 1.65 4.08
N LEU A 167 -13.27 1.14 4.17
CA LEU A 167 -12.09 1.84 3.67
C LEU A 167 -12.19 2.13 2.18
N GLU A 168 -12.50 1.11 1.40
CA GLU A 168 -12.64 1.23 -0.06
C GLU A 168 -13.75 2.20 -0.44
N GLN A 169 -14.88 2.12 0.25
CA GLN A 169 -15.99 3.05 0.04
C GLN A 169 -15.61 4.49 0.43
N SER A 170 -14.92 4.68 1.54
CA SER A 170 -14.45 5.99 2.01
C SER A 170 -13.51 6.64 0.98
N PHE A 171 -12.56 5.87 0.45
CA PHE A 171 -11.63 6.36 -0.56
C PHE A 171 -12.30 6.66 -1.91
N ARG A 172 -13.30 5.87 -2.32
CA ARG A 172 -14.14 6.15 -3.50
C ARG A 172 -14.94 7.44 -3.34
N ASN A 173 -15.36 7.75 -2.12
CA ASN A 173 -16.07 9.00 -1.80
C ASN A 173 -15.13 10.23 -1.76
N GLY A 174 -13.83 10.05 -2.04
CA GLY A 174 -12.86 11.14 -2.08
C GLY A 174 -12.19 11.45 -0.74
N GLU A 175 -12.51 10.70 0.32
CA GLU A 175 -11.85 10.89 1.61
C GLU A 175 -10.36 10.53 1.51
N ASN A 176 -9.52 11.32 2.21
CA ASN A 176 -8.09 11.12 2.23
C ASN A 176 -7.58 10.58 3.56
N ARG A 177 -8.44 10.53 4.57
CA ARG A 177 -8.10 10.04 5.92
C ARG A 177 -9.17 9.10 6.41
N ALA A 178 -8.78 7.96 6.98
CA ALA A 178 -9.68 6.96 7.52
C ALA A 178 -9.14 6.42 8.85
N LEU A 179 -10.00 6.29 9.85
CA LEU A 179 -9.65 5.74 11.17
C LEU A 179 -10.33 4.39 11.38
N MET A 180 -9.53 3.37 11.66
CA MET A 180 -9.95 2.04 12.06
C MET A 180 -9.76 1.88 13.57
N VAL A 181 -10.85 1.85 14.31
CA VAL A 181 -10.83 1.51 15.74
C VAL A 181 -11.03 0.01 15.87
N LEU A 182 -9.98 -0.70 16.23
CA LEU A 182 -9.97 -2.16 16.35
C LEU A 182 -9.35 -2.56 17.69
N ALA A 183 -10.08 -3.29 18.51
CA ALA A 183 -9.60 -3.80 19.79
C ALA A 183 -8.29 -4.59 19.63
N THR A 184 -7.48 -4.63 20.68
CA THR A 184 -6.30 -5.49 20.72
C THR A 184 -6.72 -6.94 20.48
N GLY A 185 -5.95 -7.69 19.68
CA GLY A 185 -6.32 -9.07 19.31
C GLY A 185 -7.32 -9.18 18.15
N ALA A 186 -7.96 -8.08 17.69
CA ALA A 186 -8.87 -8.11 16.55
C ALA A 186 -8.18 -8.35 15.19
N GLY A 187 -6.85 -8.29 15.14
CA GLY A 187 -6.05 -8.50 13.93
C GLY A 187 -5.78 -7.21 13.15
N LYS A 188 -5.43 -6.12 13.86
CA LYS A 188 -5.07 -4.82 13.25
C LYS A 188 -4.05 -4.96 12.12
N THR A 189 -2.92 -5.63 12.39
CA THR A 189 -1.83 -5.79 11.42
C THR A 189 -2.27 -6.61 10.21
N TYR A 190 -3.04 -7.68 10.43
CA TYR A 190 -3.62 -8.45 9.32
C TYR A 190 -4.54 -7.58 8.44
N THR A 191 -5.38 -6.76 9.06
CA THR A 191 -6.26 -5.81 8.33
C THR A 191 -5.44 -4.80 7.52
N ALA A 192 -4.33 -4.31 8.09
CA ALA A 192 -3.39 -3.42 7.41
C ALA A 192 -2.71 -4.09 6.20
N CYS A 193 -2.23 -5.35 6.36
CA CYS A 193 -1.65 -6.12 5.27
C CYS A 193 -2.67 -6.33 4.13
N LEU A 194 -3.91 -6.65 4.47
CA LEU A 194 -4.99 -6.83 3.50
C LEU A 194 -5.33 -5.52 2.78
N ALA A 195 -5.41 -4.39 3.50
CA ALA A 195 -5.59 -3.07 2.92
C ALA A 195 -4.45 -2.73 1.95
N ALA A 196 -3.20 -2.91 2.38
CA ALA A 196 -2.01 -2.67 1.57
C ALA A 196 -2.02 -3.53 0.30
N TYR A 197 -2.30 -4.83 0.44
CA TYR A 197 -2.40 -5.74 -0.69
C TYR A 197 -3.43 -5.26 -1.72
N ARG A 198 -4.65 -4.98 -1.27
CA ARG A 198 -5.73 -4.60 -2.18
C ARG A 198 -5.45 -3.27 -2.89
N MET A 199 -4.88 -2.29 -2.18
CA MET A 199 -4.50 -1.01 -2.77
C MET A 199 -3.37 -1.17 -3.79
N LEU A 200 -2.31 -1.93 -3.48
CA LEU A 200 -1.20 -2.18 -4.42
C LEU A 200 -1.61 -3.05 -5.62
N ALA A 201 -2.45 -4.07 -5.39
CA ALA A 201 -2.82 -5.01 -6.44
C ALA A 201 -3.86 -4.46 -7.43
N PHE A 202 -4.81 -3.67 -6.95
CA PHE A 202 -6.02 -3.34 -7.72
C PHE A 202 -6.27 -1.84 -7.92
N THR A 203 -5.31 -0.98 -7.51
CA THR A 203 -5.39 0.48 -7.72
C THR A 203 -4.07 0.99 -8.33
N PRO A 204 -3.98 2.26 -8.74
CA PRO A 204 -2.74 2.85 -9.23
C PRO A 204 -1.64 3.02 -8.17
N MET A 205 -1.92 2.79 -6.90
CA MET A 205 -0.96 2.96 -5.81
C MET A 205 0.23 2.02 -5.96
N LYS A 206 1.44 2.53 -5.70
CA LYS A 206 2.70 1.81 -5.89
C LYS A 206 3.51 1.68 -4.62
N ARG A 207 3.41 2.65 -3.72
CA ARG A 207 4.23 2.75 -2.51
C ARG A 207 3.41 3.09 -1.30
N ILE A 208 3.55 2.25 -0.29
CA ILE A 208 2.87 2.38 1.00
C ILE A 208 3.92 2.52 2.09
N LEU A 209 3.73 3.50 2.96
CA LEU A 209 4.49 3.63 4.20
C LEU A 209 3.69 3.00 5.33
N PHE A 210 4.30 2.08 6.06
CA PHE A 210 3.75 1.51 7.29
C PHE A 210 4.53 2.06 8.49
N LEU A 211 3.89 2.93 9.25
CA LEU A 211 4.47 3.56 10.43
C LEU A 211 4.13 2.80 11.69
N VAL A 212 5.16 2.49 12.47
CA VAL A 212 5.07 1.84 13.77
C VAL A 212 5.60 2.76 14.89
N ASP A 213 5.11 2.54 16.10
CA ASP A 213 5.52 3.33 17.27
C ASP A 213 6.98 3.06 17.67
N ARG A 214 7.44 1.79 17.56
CA ARG A 214 8.79 1.38 18.00
C ARG A 214 9.44 0.42 17.01
N ASN A 215 10.76 0.39 17.02
CA ASN A 215 11.57 -0.41 16.08
C ASN A 215 11.33 -1.93 16.20
N ASN A 216 11.10 -2.46 17.41
CA ASN A 216 10.75 -3.88 17.60
C ASN A 216 9.42 -4.24 16.93
N LEU A 217 8.43 -3.32 16.90
CA LEU A 217 7.17 -3.49 16.18
C LEU A 217 7.39 -3.47 14.66
N GLY A 218 8.41 -2.75 14.18
CA GLY A 218 8.82 -2.77 12.77
C GLY A 218 9.27 -4.16 12.31
N LYS A 219 10.05 -4.88 13.14
CA LYS A 219 10.44 -6.28 12.85
C LYS A 219 9.24 -7.21 12.82
N GLN A 220 8.32 -7.04 13.76
CA GLN A 220 7.08 -7.82 13.81
C GLN A 220 6.23 -7.55 12.55
N ALA A 221 6.04 -6.29 12.17
CA ALA A 221 5.30 -5.92 10.97
C ALA A 221 5.94 -6.52 9.71
N GLU A 222 7.28 -6.45 9.57
CA GLU A 222 8.01 -7.07 8.45
C GLU A 222 7.72 -8.58 8.37
N THR A 223 7.71 -9.28 9.51
CA THR A 223 7.37 -10.69 9.58
C THR A 223 5.91 -10.95 9.20
N GLU A 224 4.98 -10.13 9.68
CA GLU A 224 3.56 -10.28 9.38
C GLU A 224 3.25 -10.04 7.91
N PHE A 225 3.85 -9.03 7.27
CA PHE A 225 3.77 -8.85 5.82
C PHE A 225 4.36 -10.05 5.06
N GLY A 226 5.49 -10.59 5.53
CA GLY A 226 6.13 -11.76 4.91
C GLY A 226 5.31 -13.05 5.03
N THR A 227 4.54 -13.22 6.11
CA THR A 227 3.69 -14.40 6.36
C THR A 227 2.25 -14.24 5.85
N PHE A 228 1.84 -13.02 5.54
CA PHE A 228 0.51 -12.75 5.00
C PHE A 228 0.30 -13.51 3.69
N ARG A 229 -0.83 -14.21 3.59
CA ARG A 229 -1.22 -14.97 2.40
C ARG A 229 -2.33 -14.24 1.66
N LEU A 230 -2.16 -14.15 0.35
CA LEU A 230 -3.13 -13.52 -0.54
C LEU A 230 -4.43 -14.32 -0.53
N THR A 231 -5.55 -13.62 -0.49
CA THR A 231 -6.89 -14.25 -0.39
C THR A 231 -7.28 -15.02 -1.65
N GLU A 232 -6.72 -14.66 -2.80
CA GLU A 232 -7.07 -15.20 -4.10
C GLU A 232 -6.40 -16.54 -4.39
N ASN A 233 -5.13 -16.69 -4.05
CA ASN A 233 -4.31 -17.85 -4.44
C ASN A 233 -3.47 -18.46 -3.29
N GLY A 234 -3.45 -17.80 -2.12
CA GLY A 234 -2.68 -18.23 -0.96
C GLY A 234 -1.17 -17.97 -1.05
N ASP A 235 -0.70 -17.24 -2.08
CA ASP A 235 0.71 -16.90 -2.21
C ASP A 235 1.15 -15.92 -1.11
N PRO A 236 2.42 -15.96 -0.66
CA PRO A 236 2.94 -14.97 0.27
C PRO A 236 2.96 -13.56 -0.36
N PHE A 237 2.65 -12.53 0.44
CA PHE A 237 2.67 -11.13 0.00
C PHE A 237 4.00 -10.72 -0.64
N ASN A 238 5.11 -11.16 -0.05
CA ASN A 238 6.47 -10.84 -0.50
C ASN A 238 6.91 -11.54 -1.80
N THR A 239 6.09 -12.42 -2.37
CA THR A 239 6.33 -12.98 -3.71
C THR A 239 5.94 -12.02 -4.83
N ILE A 240 5.07 -11.04 -4.53
CA ILE A 240 4.55 -10.09 -5.51
C ILE A 240 5.04 -8.67 -5.21
N PHE A 241 5.11 -8.31 -3.92
CA PHE A 241 5.45 -6.96 -3.48
C PHE A 241 6.71 -6.96 -2.61
N THR A 242 7.59 -5.99 -2.88
CA THR A 242 8.81 -5.81 -2.09
C THR A 242 8.50 -5.07 -0.79
N VAL A 243 8.82 -5.70 0.33
CA VAL A 243 8.65 -5.13 1.68
C VAL A 243 10.02 -4.88 2.27
N ASN A 244 10.31 -3.65 2.66
CA ASN A 244 11.58 -3.28 3.27
C ASN A 244 11.38 -2.44 4.51
N ARG A 245 12.18 -2.70 5.53
CA ARG A 245 12.28 -1.84 6.71
C ARG A 245 13.37 -0.79 6.49
N LEU A 246 13.09 0.47 6.83
CA LEU A 246 14.06 1.56 6.74
C LEU A 246 15.16 1.34 7.78
N LYS A 247 16.37 0.99 7.31
CA LYS A 247 17.55 0.67 8.15
C LYS A 247 18.70 1.65 7.94
N SER A 248 18.64 2.46 6.89
CA SER A 248 19.68 3.40 6.50
C SER A 248 19.07 4.70 5.98
N SER A 249 19.90 5.71 5.76
CA SER A 249 19.49 7.03 5.26
C SER A 249 18.98 7.03 3.80
N SER A 250 18.80 5.86 3.19
CA SER A 250 18.22 5.74 1.84
C SER A 250 16.96 4.90 1.84
N VAL A 251 15.91 5.43 1.20
CA VAL A 251 14.70 4.65 0.90
C VAL A 251 14.92 3.92 -0.40
N LEU A 252 14.72 2.59 -0.38
CA LEU A 252 14.82 1.77 -1.58
C LEU A 252 13.66 2.11 -2.53
N THR A 253 13.97 2.61 -3.70
CA THR A 253 12.99 3.10 -4.69
C THR A 253 12.15 2.00 -5.31
N ASP A 254 12.58 0.74 -5.20
CA ASP A 254 11.88 -0.46 -5.66
C ASP A 254 10.93 -1.06 -4.61
N SER A 255 10.88 -0.49 -3.40
CA SER A 255 10.00 -0.97 -2.33
C SER A 255 8.54 -0.61 -2.59
N ASN A 256 7.64 -1.58 -2.49
CA ASN A 256 6.20 -1.36 -2.49
C ASN A 256 5.68 -1.01 -1.09
N VAL A 257 6.24 -1.62 -0.04
CA VAL A 257 5.94 -1.30 1.35
C VAL A 257 7.23 -0.95 2.07
N VAL A 258 7.28 0.25 2.64
CA VAL A 258 8.37 0.71 3.51
C VAL A 258 7.86 0.73 4.94
N ILE A 259 8.53 0.00 5.83
CA ILE A 259 8.22 -0.03 7.25
C ILE A 259 9.22 0.87 7.98
N SER A 260 8.74 1.82 8.77
CA SER A 260 9.58 2.73 9.53
C SER A 260 8.93 3.14 10.85
N THR A 261 9.77 3.59 11.79
CA THR A 261 9.28 4.44 12.87
C THR A 261 9.22 5.88 12.37
N ILE A 262 8.39 6.69 13.01
CA ILE A 262 8.27 8.08 12.59
C ILE A 262 9.52 8.89 12.94
N GLN A 263 10.24 8.53 14.04
CA GLN A 263 11.52 9.12 14.41
C GLN A 263 12.55 8.97 13.29
N ARG A 264 12.74 7.73 12.80
CA ARG A 264 13.66 7.45 11.68
C ARG A 264 13.30 8.22 10.43
N LEU A 265 12.00 8.30 10.13
CA LEU A 265 11.53 9.05 8.96
C LEU A 265 11.78 10.55 9.14
N PHE A 266 11.59 11.09 10.35
CA PHE A 266 11.87 12.49 10.65
C PHE A 266 13.37 12.80 10.53
N SER A 267 14.26 11.94 11.07
CA SER A 267 15.72 12.08 10.92
C SER A 267 16.13 12.02 9.45
N LEU A 268 15.56 11.10 8.68
CA LEU A 268 15.80 11.02 7.23
C LEU A 268 15.41 12.31 6.50
N LEU A 269 14.25 12.88 6.82
CA LEU A 269 13.80 14.13 6.21
C LEU A 269 14.67 15.32 6.58
N LYS A 270 15.25 15.33 7.78
CA LYS A 270 16.24 16.33 8.20
C LYS A 270 17.60 16.18 7.53
N GLY A 271 17.89 15.00 6.97
CA GLY A 271 19.19 14.67 6.40
C GLY A 271 20.19 14.09 7.40
N ASP A 272 19.72 13.64 8.57
CA ASP A 272 20.54 12.98 9.57
C ASP A 272 20.93 11.55 9.11
N GLU A 273 22.10 11.06 9.51
CA GLU A 273 22.48 9.67 9.26
C GLU A 273 21.66 8.74 10.15
N ILE A 274 21.09 7.69 9.56
CA ILE A 274 20.33 6.66 10.26
C ILE A 274 21.16 5.39 10.29
N THR A 275 21.34 4.80 11.48
CA THR A 275 21.95 3.48 11.67
C THR A 275 20.93 2.48 12.23
N ASP A 276 21.14 1.16 12.00
CA ASP A 276 20.22 0.12 12.49
C ASP A 276 20.24 -0.02 14.03
N ASN A 277 21.22 0.61 14.70
CA ASN A 277 21.40 0.59 16.15
C ASN A 277 20.81 1.81 16.88
N ASP A 278 20.24 2.78 16.13
CA ASP A 278 19.62 3.95 16.76
C ASP A 278 18.40 3.49 17.56
N GLU A 279 18.46 3.68 18.87
CA GLU A 279 17.33 3.45 19.76
C GLU A 279 16.30 4.56 19.53
N ASP A 280 15.03 4.18 19.36
CA ASP A 280 13.92 5.11 19.04
C ASP A 280 13.48 5.98 20.24
N ASP A 281 14.31 6.07 21.32
CA ASP A 281 13.93 6.66 22.61
C ASP A 281 14.30 8.15 22.75
N GLU A 282 14.88 8.80 21.73
CA GLU A 282 15.09 10.25 21.78
C GLU A 282 13.75 10.99 21.60
N GLU A 283 13.34 11.64 22.70
CA GLU A 283 12.26 12.64 22.65
C GLU A 283 12.67 13.76 21.69
N ILE A 284 11.98 13.86 20.56
CA ILE A 284 12.20 14.94 19.59
C ILE A 284 11.74 16.24 20.24
N GLU A 285 12.69 17.11 20.60
CA GLU A 285 12.36 18.45 21.14
C GLU A 285 11.36 19.19 20.24
N ASP A 286 10.34 19.78 20.83
CA ASP A 286 9.25 20.52 20.16
C ASP A 286 9.72 21.89 19.64
N LYS A 287 10.76 21.92 18.81
CA LYS A 287 11.17 23.13 18.09
C LYS A 287 10.35 23.27 16.81
N GLU A 288 9.93 24.48 16.47
CA GLU A 288 9.32 24.76 15.16
C GLU A 288 10.34 24.52 14.04
N ILE A 289 10.35 23.31 13.50
CA ILE A 289 11.19 22.92 12.36
C ILE A 289 10.26 22.78 11.15
N MET A 290 10.47 23.60 10.13
CA MET A 290 9.93 23.32 8.80
C MET A 290 10.80 22.25 8.16
N LEU A 291 10.18 21.17 7.64
CA LEU A 291 10.87 20.15 6.86
C LEU A 291 11.01 20.66 5.43
N PRO A 292 12.26 20.94 4.95
CA PRO A 292 12.47 21.27 3.55
C PRO A 292 12.19 20.06 2.65
N GLU A 293 11.96 20.29 1.36
CA GLU A 293 11.81 19.20 0.42
C GLU A 293 13.13 18.41 0.33
N ASN A 294 13.05 17.11 0.60
CA ASN A 294 14.22 16.23 0.58
C ASN A 294 14.34 15.60 -0.82
N PRO A 295 15.46 15.84 -1.56
CA PRO A 295 15.62 15.33 -2.93
C PRO A 295 15.64 13.79 -3.01
N ASN A 296 15.96 13.11 -1.90
CA ASN A 296 16.00 11.65 -1.83
C ASN A 296 14.66 11.03 -1.40
N LEU A 297 13.73 11.85 -0.88
CA LEU A 297 12.41 11.41 -0.45
C LEU A 297 11.38 12.53 -0.67
N LEU A 298 10.86 12.61 -1.88
CA LEU A 298 9.90 13.63 -2.29
C LEU A 298 8.58 13.52 -1.51
N SER A 299 7.90 14.64 -1.36
CA SER A 299 6.61 14.72 -0.63
C SER A 299 5.47 13.88 -1.24
N ASP A 300 5.60 13.44 -2.49
CA ASP A 300 4.67 12.56 -3.20
C ASP A 300 5.22 11.14 -3.40
N PHE A 301 6.25 10.76 -2.66
CA PHE A 301 6.89 9.43 -2.79
C PHE A 301 5.94 8.30 -2.38
N PHE A 302 5.12 8.50 -1.35
CA PHE A 302 4.14 7.52 -0.87
C PHE A 302 2.72 7.88 -1.32
N ASP A 303 1.98 6.88 -1.81
CA ASP A 303 0.58 7.01 -2.20
C ASP A 303 -0.36 6.84 -0.98
N MET A 304 0.08 6.04 0.00
CA MET A 304 -0.69 5.75 1.20
C MET A 304 0.23 5.57 2.42
N ILE A 305 -0.22 6.02 3.57
CA ILE A 305 0.46 5.84 4.86
C ILE A 305 -0.49 5.15 5.82
N ILE A 306 -0.07 4.01 6.36
CA ILE A 306 -0.77 3.28 7.42
C ILE A 306 -0.03 3.54 8.72
N ILE A 307 -0.73 4.01 9.75
CA ILE A 307 -0.16 4.41 11.02
C ILE A 307 -0.69 3.47 12.11
N ASP A 308 0.18 2.61 12.61
CA ASP A 308 -0.18 1.74 13.74
C ASP A 308 -0.07 2.52 15.06
N GLU A 309 -0.96 2.23 16.00
CA GLU A 309 -1.17 2.95 17.27
C GLU A 309 -1.20 4.48 17.08
N CYS A 310 -1.95 4.94 16.08
CA CYS A 310 -1.97 6.30 15.59
C CYS A 310 -2.30 7.35 16.67
N HIS A 311 -2.94 6.96 17.78
CA HIS A 311 -3.22 7.84 18.91
C HIS A 311 -1.96 8.42 19.57
N ARG A 312 -0.77 7.84 19.28
CA ARG A 312 0.53 8.35 19.75
C ARG A 312 1.25 9.20 18.72
N SER A 313 0.95 9.03 17.44
CA SER A 313 1.77 9.50 16.31
C SER A 313 1.21 10.71 15.57
N ILE A 314 0.26 11.45 16.15
CA ILE A 314 -0.41 12.57 15.46
C ILE A 314 -0.10 13.95 16.04
N TYR A 315 0.83 14.05 17.00
CA TYR A 315 1.14 15.26 17.72
C TYR A 315 2.51 15.84 17.36
N GLY A 316 2.70 17.13 17.58
CA GLY A 316 4.00 17.81 17.51
C GLY A 316 4.72 17.62 16.17
N ASN A 317 5.99 17.24 16.23
CA ASN A 317 6.83 17.02 15.04
C ASN A 317 6.37 15.86 14.17
N TRP A 318 5.63 14.90 14.71
CA TRP A 318 5.06 13.76 14.00
C TRP A 318 4.01 14.20 12.99
N GLN A 319 3.18 15.15 13.37
CA GLN A 319 2.21 15.75 12.46
C GLN A 319 2.90 16.44 11.27
N LYS A 320 4.09 17.02 11.49
CA LYS A 320 4.88 17.66 10.42
C LYS A 320 5.32 16.63 9.36
N VAL A 321 5.77 15.43 9.79
CA VAL A 321 6.09 14.34 8.87
C VAL A 321 4.88 13.90 8.06
N LEU A 322 3.73 13.74 8.70
CA LEU A 322 2.50 13.36 7.99
C LEU A 322 2.02 14.47 7.03
N ASN A 323 2.20 15.73 7.42
CA ASN A 323 1.87 16.88 6.55
C ASN A 323 2.84 17.03 5.38
N TYR A 324 4.12 16.59 5.54
CA TYR A 324 5.07 16.54 4.44
C TYR A 324 4.55 15.67 3.30
N PHE A 325 3.97 14.51 3.61
CA PHE A 325 3.35 13.60 2.63
C PHE A 325 1.86 13.90 2.42
N SER A 326 1.50 15.18 2.28
CA SER A 326 0.11 15.65 2.23
C SER A 326 -0.74 15.06 1.10
N LYS A 327 -0.12 14.52 0.04
CA LYS A 327 -0.80 13.86 -1.08
C LYS A 327 -1.15 12.40 -0.77
N ALA A 328 -0.49 11.78 0.22
CA ALA A 328 -0.75 10.41 0.59
C ALA A 328 -2.10 10.25 1.30
N LYS A 329 -2.79 9.15 1.04
CA LYS A 329 -3.96 8.76 1.84
C LYS A 329 -3.52 8.20 3.18
N LEU A 330 -4.19 8.61 4.26
CA LEU A 330 -3.82 8.24 5.63
C LEU A 330 -4.83 7.24 6.20
N ILE A 331 -4.33 6.13 6.73
CA ILE A 331 -5.10 5.14 7.50
C ILE A 331 -4.53 5.09 8.92
N GLY A 332 -5.34 5.39 9.91
CA GLY A 332 -5.00 5.21 11.33
C GLY A 332 -5.56 3.91 11.88
N LEU A 333 -4.74 3.17 12.60
CA LEU A 333 -5.12 1.98 13.35
C LEU A 333 -4.93 2.29 14.84
N THR A 334 -5.94 2.02 15.66
CA THR A 334 -5.84 2.16 17.12
C THR A 334 -6.88 1.30 17.83
N ALA A 335 -6.57 0.87 19.05
CA ALA A 335 -7.57 0.28 19.95
C ALA A 335 -8.23 1.33 20.85
N THR A 336 -7.55 2.45 21.09
CA THR A 336 -7.89 3.47 22.10
C THR A 336 -7.90 4.88 21.49
N PRO A 337 -8.91 5.22 20.66
CA PRO A 337 -8.97 6.51 20.02
C PRO A 337 -9.30 7.62 21.05
N VAL A 338 -8.48 8.67 21.06
CA VAL A 338 -8.77 9.90 21.82
C VAL A 338 -9.49 10.92 20.92
N PRO A 339 -10.14 11.96 21.47
CA PRO A 339 -10.85 12.96 20.66
C PRO A 339 -9.98 13.60 19.58
N GLU A 340 -8.73 13.90 19.88
CA GLU A 340 -7.76 14.50 18.97
C GLU A 340 -7.43 13.56 17.81
N THR A 341 -7.32 12.24 18.07
CA THR A 341 -7.13 11.22 17.03
C THR A 341 -8.30 11.25 16.05
N LYS A 342 -9.53 11.28 16.56
CA LYS A 342 -10.72 11.34 15.72
C LYS A 342 -10.75 12.61 14.88
N ALA A 343 -10.43 13.76 15.48
CA ALA A 343 -10.37 15.05 14.78
C ALA A 343 -9.31 15.05 13.67
N PHE A 344 -8.11 14.49 13.94
CA PHE A 344 -7.03 14.38 12.95
C PHE A 344 -7.47 13.59 11.70
N PHE A 345 -8.27 12.54 11.89
CA PHE A 345 -8.83 11.74 10.80
C PHE A 345 -10.21 12.27 10.31
N ASN A 346 -10.50 13.57 10.47
CA ASN A 346 -11.74 14.23 10.04
C ASN A 346 -13.02 13.56 10.59
N ASN A 347 -12.94 12.87 11.74
CA ASN A 347 -13.99 12.01 12.29
C ASN A 347 -14.47 10.89 11.33
N ASN A 348 -13.70 10.59 10.29
CA ASN A 348 -13.99 9.50 9.36
C ASN A 348 -13.59 8.14 9.98
N ILE A 349 -14.41 7.69 10.92
CA ILE A 349 -14.25 6.39 11.61
C ILE A 349 -14.96 5.34 10.77
N ILE A 350 -14.21 4.55 10.02
CA ILE A 350 -14.74 3.55 9.07
C ILE A 350 -15.12 2.22 9.73
N VAL A 351 -14.54 1.92 10.88
CA VAL A 351 -14.92 0.78 11.74
C VAL A 351 -14.69 1.15 13.19
N ASN A 352 -15.62 0.73 14.06
CA ASN A 352 -15.51 0.91 15.51
C ASN A 352 -15.80 -0.42 16.21
N TYR A 353 -14.75 -1.23 16.35
CA TYR A 353 -14.78 -2.54 16.99
C TYR A 353 -14.09 -2.45 18.35
N THR A 354 -14.91 -2.16 19.38
CA THR A 354 -14.45 -1.94 20.75
C THR A 354 -14.10 -3.26 21.46
N LEU A 355 -13.47 -3.15 22.65
CA LEU A 355 -13.17 -4.31 23.47
C LEU A 355 -14.45 -5.08 23.84
N GLU A 356 -15.53 -4.37 24.18
CA GLU A 356 -16.82 -4.99 24.54
C GLU A 356 -17.38 -5.82 23.38
N LYS A 357 -17.38 -5.26 22.16
CA LYS A 357 -17.78 -6.01 20.96
C LYS A 357 -16.91 -7.25 20.75
N SER A 358 -15.61 -7.12 20.96
CA SER A 358 -14.67 -8.22 20.76
C SER A 358 -14.85 -9.35 21.80
N ILE A 359 -15.32 -9.02 23.02
CA ILE A 359 -15.67 -10.00 24.04
C ILE A 359 -16.98 -10.72 23.66
N VAL A 360 -17.98 -9.97 23.19
CA VAL A 360 -19.25 -10.55 22.72
C VAL A 360 -19.02 -11.54 21.57
N ASP A 361 -18.12 -11.20 20.64
CA ASP A 361 -17.76 -12.04 19.50
C ASP A 361 -16.80 -13.18 19.84
N GLY A 362 -16.37 -13.29 21.12
CA GLY A 362 -15.43 -14.34 21.58
C GLY A 362 -14.00 -14.17 21.05
N VAL A 363 -13.63 -13.00 20.55
CA VAL A 363 -12.27 -12.67 20.12
C VAL A 363 -11.37 -12.35 21.31
N ASN A 364 -11.92 -11.66 22.30
CA ASN A 364 -11.28 -11.38 23.57
C ASN A 364 -12.08 -12.02 24.73
N VAL A 365 -11.43 -12.19 25.86
CA VAL A 365 -12.05 -12.65 27.09
C VAL A 365 -12.35 -11.46 27.99
N ASP A 366 -13.43 -11.57 28.76
CA ASP A 366 -13.75 -10.57 29.77
C ASP A 366 -12.67 -10.52 30.86
N CYS A 367 -12.38 -9.34 31.36
CA CYS A 367 -11.41 -9.16 32.43
C CYS A 367 -12.10 -8.89 33.74
N ARG A 368 -11.66 -9.61 34.80
CA ARG A 368 -12.07 -9.31 36.17
C ARG A 368 -11.04 -8.41 36.81
N VAL A 369 -11.46 -7.21 37.19
CA VAL A 369 -10.59 -6.26 37.89
C VAL A 369 -10.68 -6.53 39.39
N TYR A 370 -9.57 -6.95 39.96
CA TYR A 370 -9.42 -7.10 41.40
C TYR A 370 -8.71 -5.88 41.97
N ARG A 371 -9.37 -5.17 42.87
CA ARG A 371 -8.73 -4.08 43.62
C ARG A 371 -8.11 -4.67 44.88
N ILE A 372 -6.81 -4.78 44.93
CA ILE A 372 -6.10 -5.21 46.12
C ILE A 372 -6.11 -4.03 47.09
N LYS A 373 -6.78 -4.22 48.22
CA LYS A 373 -6.79 -3.27 49.33
C LYS A 373 -5.80 -3.75 50.40
N THR A 374 -4.87 -2.91 50.75
CA THR A 374 -3.97 -3.12 51.89
C THR A 374 -4.37 -2.15 53.00
N GLN A 375 -3.93 -2.41 54.24
CA GLN A 375 -4.20 -1.47 55.34
C GLN A 375 -3.66 -0.06 55.02
N ALA A 376 -2.53 0.04 54.34
CA ALA A 376 -1.93 1.31 53.93
C ALA A 376 -2.78 2.03 52.85
N THR A 377 -3.39 1.27 51.89
CA THR A 377 -4.22 1.88 50.83
C THR A 377 -5.65 2.21 51.27
N GLU A 378 -6.14 1.63 52.38
CA GLU A 378 -7.47 1.94 52.96
C GLU A 378 -7.42 3.07 53.97
N ASN A 379 -6.38 3.09 54.82
CA ASN A 379 -6.30 3.96 55.98
C ASN A 379 -5.19 5.02 55.86
N GLY A 380 -4.48 5.03 54.76
CA GLY A 380 -3.23 5.78 54.61
C GLY A 380 -2.09 5.11 55.38
N GLY A 381 -0.91 5.18 54.85
CA GLY A 381 0.32 4.71 55.47
C GLY A 381 1.40 5.78 55.40
N ALA A 382 2.17 5.93 56.47
CA ALA A 382 3.37 6.79 56.44
C ALA A 382 4.57 5.89 56.69
N ILE A 383 5.62 6.10 55.89
CA ILE A 383 6.99 5.58 56.18
C ILE A 383 7.73 6.76 56.74
N LEU A 384 8.11 6.67 58.03
CA LEU A 384 8.77 7.76 58.69
C LEU A 384 10.28 7.83 58.31
N GLU A 385 10.83 9.01 58.41
CA GLU A 385 12.28 9.20 58.31
C GLU A 385 13.00 8.29 59.34
N GLY A 386 13.98 7.52 58.85
CA GLY A 386 14.70 6.55 59.68
C GLY A 386 14.15 5.14 59.68
N ASP A 387 12.98 4.91 59.16
CA ASP A 387 12.40 3.54 59.02
C ASP A 387 13.21 2.68 58.07
N LYS A 388 13.41 1.42 58.44
CA LYS A 388 14.08 0.43 57.59
C LYS A 388 13.07 -0.22 56.65
N VAL A 389 13.15 0.10 55.38
CA VAL A 389 12.28 -0.47 54.32
C VAL A 389 13.03 -1.57 53.58
N LYS A 390 12.42 -2.74 53.45
CA LYS A 390 12.93 -3.82 52.60
C LYS A 390 12.44 -3.61 51.18
N ARG A 391 13.36 -3.43 50.25
CA ARG A 391 13.05 -3.38 48.79
C ARG A 391 13.46 -4.70 48.17
N GLU A 392 12.53 -5.38 47.58
CA GLU A 392 12.75 -6.60 46.81
C GLU A 392 12.72 -6.27 45.31
N THR A 393 13.71 -6.72 44.56
CA THR A 393 13.78 -6.51 43.12
C THR A 393 12.98 -7.62 42.42
N CYS A 394 11.91 -7.28 41.72
CA CYS A 394 10.97 -8.23 41.10
C CYS A 394 11.64 -9.24 40.15
N TYR A 395 12.82 -8.93 39.58
CA TYR A 395 13.49 -9.81 38.64
C TYR A 395 14.52 -10.75 39.25
N THR A 396 15.14 -10.38 40.35
CA THR A 396 16.25 -11.15 40.93
C THR A 396 15.93 -11.72 42.31
N GLY A 397 14.82 -11.33 42.96
CA GLY A 397 14.48 -11.69 44.33
C GLY A 397 15.44 -11.13 45.37
N GLN A 398 16.37 -10.24 44.99
CA GLN A 398 17.31 -9.65 45.95
C GLN A 398 16.58 -8.65 46.84
N VAL A 399 16.74 -8.85 48.16
CA VAL A 399 16.17 -7.97 49.17
C VAL A 399 17.24 -7.02 49.66
N GLN A 400 17.03 -5.73 49.48
CA GLN A 400 17.88 -4.67 50.04
C GLN A 400 17.12 -3.94 51.16
N THR A 401 17.80 -3.71 52.31
CA THR A 401 17.23 -2.89 53.37
C THR A 401 17.73 -1.47 53.20
N ILE A 402 16.83 -0.53 52.97
CA ILE A 402 17.13 0.88 52.75
C ILE A 402 16.58 1.67 53.94
N ASN A 403 17.40 2.59 54.50
CA ASN A 403 16.89 3.56 55.47
C ASN A 403 16.16 4.67 54.72
N ASN A 404 14.93 4.93 55.11
CA ASN A 404 14.15 6.01 54.52
C ASN A 404 14.71 7.36 54.92
N GLN A 405 15.05 8.22 53.97
CA GLN A 405 15.69 9.52 54.24
C GLN A 405 14.65 10.66 54.38
N GLU A 406 13.39 10.43 54.02
CA GLU A 406 12.32 11.44 54.09
C GLU A 406 10.98 10.76 54.43
N THR A 407 10.12 11.42 55.19
CA THR A 407 8.78 10.92 55.46
C THR A 407 7.93 10.92 54.16
N LYS A 408 7.41 9.74 53.78
CA LYS A 408 6.51 9.56 52.63
C LYS A 408 5.17 9.11 53.09
N ASN A 409 4.14 9.85 52.73
CA ASN A 409 2.73 9.49 52.90
C ASN A 409 2.21 8.78 51.63
N TYR A 410 1.47 7.66 51.80
CA TYR A 410 0.94 6.85 50.71
C TYR A 410 -0.59 6.80 50.79
#